data_5452adfc145b4c75a48a29e5fd3be6d1
#
_entry.id   5452adfc145b4c75a48a29e5fd3be6d1
#
_cell.length_a   1.000
_cell.length_b   1.000
_cell.length_c   1.000
_cell.angle_alpha   90.00
_cell.angle_beta   90.00
_cell.angle_gamma   90.00
#
_symmetry.space_group_name_H-M   'P 1'
#
loop_
_entity.id
_entity.type
_entity.pdbx_description
1 polymer ?
#
loop_
_entity_poly.entity_id
_entity_poly.type
_entity_poly.pdbx_seq_one_letter_code
_entity_poly.pdbx_strand_id
1 'polypeptide(L)'
;MEEQKRHSGFEAMRILSMVMIVLMHGIGHGGLGSAAPQGSVAFWIYWLLFILARVSTNCFVMLSGYYLSERKGPVHVGRLFRIGAQVWFYSMLTFCVAVRAGAVPLSAVKLLRALLPLTSNGYWFASAYFLMYLSVPVLNAVVQSLDRRQYKTLLLVALLLQSVWGTLFYWATDVTLVNNGYSFIWFYICLLYTSDAADE
;
A
#
# COMPACT_ATOMS: atom_id res chain seq x y z
N MET A 1 25.46 -15.32 -5.66
CA MET A 1 24.30 -14.41 -5.68
C MET A 1 23.64 -14.67 -7.03
N GLU A 2 22.61 -15.49 -7.05
CA GLU A 2 21.82 -15.70 -8.26
C GLU A 2 21.12 -14.38 -8.60
N GLU A 3 21.37 -13.87 -9.78
CA GLU A 3 20.74 -12.67 -10.31
C GLU A 3 19.27 -13.01 -10.59
N GLN A 4 18.39 -12.59 -9.70
CA GLN A 4 16.95 -12.83 -9.81
C GLN A 4 16.48 -12.27 -11.16
N LYS A 5 16.06 -13.15 -12.06
CA LYS A 5 15.63 -12.84 -13.43
C LYS A 5 14.52 -11.80 -13.36
N ARG A 6 14.78 -10.57 -13.77
CA ARG A 6 13.79 -9.50 -13.82
C ARG A 6 12.78 -9.80 -14.90
N HIS A 7 11.53 -10.05 -14.50
CA HIS A 7 10.43 -10.19 -15.44
C HIS A 7 9.97 -8.81 -15.90
N SER A 8 10.19 -8.49 -17.17
CA SER A 8 9.82 -7.19 -17.77
C SER A 8 8.33 -6.85 -17.58
N GLY A 9 7.45 -7.86 -17.57
CA GLY A 9 6.02 -7.67 -17.29
C GLY A 9 5.74 -7.15 -15.88
N PHE A 10 6.45 -7.62 -14.87
CA PHE A 10 6.28 -7.14 -13.49
C PHE A 10 6.82 -5.72 -13.30
N GLU A 11 7.90 -5.37 -13.98
CA GLU A 11 8.38 -3.99 -13.97
C GLU A 11 7.39 -3.03 -14.66
N ALA A 12 6.82 -3.44 -15.79
CA ALA A 12 5.77 -2.68 -16.47
C ALA A 12 4.52 -2.49 -15.59
N MET A 13 4.06 -3.56 -14.93
CA MET A 13 2.96 -3.49 -13.96
C MET A 13 3.27 -2.54 -12.79
N ARG A 14 4.50 -2.54 -12.28
CA ARG A 14 4.92 -1.64 -11.22
C ARG A 14 4.85 -0.18 -11.65
N ILE A 15 5.39 0.13 -12.85
CA ILE A 15 5.34 1.48 -13.43
C ILE A 15 3.90 1.91 -13.64
N LEU A 16 3.06 1.06 -14.25
CA LEU A 16 1.65 1.35 -14.46
C LEU A 16 0.92 1.61 -13.15
N SER A 17 1.16 0.78 -12.14
CA SER A 17 0.56 0.96 -10.80
C SER A 17 0.97 2.31 -10.19
N MET A 18 2.22 2.73 -10.33
CA MET A 18 2.67 4.04 -9.84
C MET A 18 1.99 5.20 -10.57
N VAL A 19 1.86 5.12 -11.90
CA VAL A 19 1.13 6.13 -12.68
C VAL A 19 -0.33 6.22 -12.26
N MET A 20 -0.99 5.09 -12.07
CA MET A 20 -2.38 5.04 -11.62
C MET A 20 -2.54 5.58 -10.19
N ILE A 21 -1.60 5.33 -9.28
CA ILE A 21 -1.61 5.91 -7.92
C ILE A 21 -1.52 7.44 -8.00
N VAL A 22 -0.63 7.99 -8.83
CA VAL A 22 -0.52 9.44 -9.02
C VAL A 22 -1.82 10.02 -9.59
N LEU A 23 -2.41 9.36 -10.59
CA LEU A 23 -3.67 9.76 -11.20
C LEU A 23 -4.82 9.76 -10.16
N MET A 24 -4.92 8.71 -9.36
CA MET A 24 -5.91 8.60 -8.28
C MET A 24 -5.79 9.77 -7.28
N HIS A 25 -4.58 10.12 -6.87
CA HIS A 25 -4.35 11.24 -5.96
C HIS A 25 -4.67 12.59 -6.62
N GLY A 26 -4.34 12.76 -7.90
CA GLY A 26 -4.68 13.95 -8.66
C GLY A 26 -6.20 14.16 -8.78
N ILE A 27 -6.95 13.09 -9.02
CA ILE A 27 -8.43 13.16 -9.10
C ILE A 27 -9.05 13.35 -7.73
N GLY A 28 -8.63 12.56 -6.73
CA GLY A 28 -9.28 12.53 -5.42
C GLY A 28 -8.90 13.70 -4.50
N HIS A 29 -7.63 14.11 -4.51
CA HIS A 29 -7.09 15.13 -3.61
C HIS A 29 -6.60 16.39 -4.34
N GLY A 30 -6.28 16.28 -5.64
CA GLY A 30 -5.81 17.40 -6.45
C GLY A 30 -6.89 18.29 -7.03
N GLY A 31 -8.15 18.04 -6.70
CA GLY A 31 -9.29 18.86 -7.14
C GLY A 31 -9.78 18.59 -8.56
N LEU A 32 -9.15 17.68 -9.32
CA LEU A 32 -9.59 17.38 -10.70
C LEU A 32 -11.02 16.81 -10.75
N GLY A 33 -11.38 15.95 -9.79
CA GLY A 33 -12.71 15.37 -9.71
C GLY A 33 -13.80 16.39 -9.36
N SER A 34 -13.46 17.38 -8.53
CA SER A 34 -14.40 18.45 -8.13
C SER A 34 -14.48 19.60 -9.14
N ALA A 35 -13.50 19.72 -10.05
CA ALA A 35 -13.50 20.74 -11.09
C ALA A 35 -14.51 20.46 -12.21
N ALA A 36 -14.93 19.22 -12.40
CA ALA A 36 -15.91 18.85 -13.41
C ALA A 36 -17.35 19.04 -12.87
N PRO A 37 -18.25 19.69 -13.62
CA PRO A 37 -19.65 19.81 -13.25
C PRO A 37 -20.29 18.43 -13.04
N GLN A 38 -21.09 18.29 -11.96
CA GLN A 38 -21.79 17.04 -11.68
C GLN A 38 -22.67 16.61 -12.86
N GLY A 39 -22.59 15.33 -13.24
CA GLY A 39 -23.35 14.78 -14.36
C GLY A 39 -22.75 15.04 -15.75
N SER A 40 -21.65 15.81 -15.85
CA SER A 40 -20.93 15.99 -17.12
C SER A 40 -20.18 14.73 -17.52
N VAL A 41 -19.88 14.60 -18.82
CA VAL A 41 -19.06 13.47 -19.33
C VAL A 41 -17.71 13.46 -18.63
N ALA A 42 -17.07 14.60 -18.41
CA ALA A 42 -15.81 14.71 -17.69
C ALA A 42 -15.91 14.20 -16.26
N PHE A 43 -17.01 14.50 -15.55
CA PHE A 43 -17.27 13.94 -14.20
C PHE A 43 -17.28 12.43 -14.20
N TRP A 44 -17.99 11.79 -15.12
CA TRP A 44 -18.06 10.34 -15.19
C TRP A 44 -16.73 9.69 -15.59
N ILE A 45 -15.98 10.33 -16.50
CA ILE A 45 -14.64 9.87 -16.89
C ILE A 45 -13.69 9.92 -15.67
N TYR A 46 -13.67 11.00 -14.92
CA TYR A 46 -12.83 11.11 -13.72
C TYR A 46 -13.18 10.07 -12.66
N TRP A 47 -14.46 9.83 -12.42
CA TRP A 47 -14.91 8.79 -11.48
C TRP A 47 -14.54 7.38 -11.93
N LEU A 48 -14.71 7.08 -13.22
CA LEU A 48 -14.31 5.79 -13.78
C LEU A 48 -12.80 5.58 -13.62
N LEU A 49 -11.99 6.57 -14.00
CA LEU A 49 -10.53 6.52 -13.85
C LEU A 49 -10.12 6.39 -12.39
N PHE A 50 -10.79 7.09 -11.47
CA PHE A 50 -10.54 6.99 -10.04
C PHE A 50 -10.80 5.58 -9.50
N ILE A 51 -11.93 4.97 -9.87
CA ILE A 51 -12.30 3.60 -9.45
C ILE A 51 -11.30 2.60 -10.01
N LEU A 52 -10.97 2.68 -11.29
CA LEU A 52 -9.98 1.79 -11.92
C LEU A 52 -8.60 1.96 -11.27
N ALA A 53 -8.21 3.18 -10.96
CA ALA A 53 -6.92 3.47 -10.34
C ALA A 53 -6.80 2.95 -8.90
N ARG A 54 -7.90 2.72 -8.20
CA ARG A 54 -7.86 2.15 -6.83
C ARG A 54 -7.28 0.74 -6.76
N VAL A 55 -7.36 -0.03 -7.85
CA VAL A 55 -6.78 -1.38 -7.92
C VAL A 55 -5.25 -1.34 -7.90
N SER A 56 -4.67 -0.22 -8.33
CA SER A 56 -3.22 -0.08 -8.48
C SER A 56 -2.42 -0.25 -7.19
N THR A 57 -2.94 0.24 -6.07
CA THR A 57 -2.31 0.08 -4.75
C THR A 57 -2.20 -1.40 -4.39
N ASN A 58 -3.25 -2.18 -4.63
CA ASN A 58 -3.27 -3.61 -4.37
C ASN A 58 -2.27 -4.34 -5.29
N CYS A 59 -2.25 -4.02 -6.59
CA CYS A 59 -1.28 -4.58 -7.52
C CYS A 59 0.16 -4.28 -7.11
N PHE A 60 0.45 -3.05 -6.65
CA PHE A 60 1.78 -2.67 -6.18
C PHE A 60 2.21 -3.46 -4.94
N VAL A 61 1.30 -3.65 -3.99
CA VAL A 61 1.57 -4.46 -2.78
C VAL A 61 1.75 -5.92 -3.14
N MET A 62 0.90 -6.44 -4.03
CA MET A 62 1.00 -7.81 -4.52
C MET A 62 2.36 -8.08 -5.18
N LEU A 63 2.81 -7.24 -6.08
CA LEU A 63 4.14 -7.35 -6.67
C LEU A 63 5.26 -7.30 -5.63
N SER A 64 5.12 -6.42 -4.63
CA SER A 64 6.09 -6.32 -3.55
C SER A 64 6.12 -7.60 -2.70
N GLY A 65 4.97 -8.18 -2.41
CA GLY A 65 4.83 -9.45 -1.71
C GLY A 65 5.49 -10.60 -2.47
N TYR A 66 5.22 -10.74 -3.76
CA TYR A 66 5.83 -11.75 -4.61
C TYR A 66 7.36 -11.76 -4.49
N TYR A 67 8.02 -10.61 -4.64
CA TYR A 67 9.48 -10.52 -4.50
C TYR A 67 9.99 -10.67 -3.05
N LEU A 68 9.14 -10.47 -2.05
CA LEU A 68 9.52 -10.64 -0.65
C LEU A 68 9.31 -12.07 -0.16
N SER A 69 8.35 -12.82 -0.73
CA SER A 69 8.05 -14.21 -0.37
C SER A 69 9.20 -15.17 -0.68
N GLU A 70 9.89 -14.94 -1.80
CA GLU A 70 11.05 -15.75 -2.20
C GLU A 70 12.30 -15.47 -1.33
N ARG A 71 12.26 -14.46 -0.47
CA ARG A 71 13.39 -14.10 0.37
C ARG A 71 13.52 -15.00 1.59
N LYS A 72 14.61 -15.74 1.63
CA LYS A 72 15.08 -16.47 2.81
C LYS A 72 16.07 -15.56 3.57
N GLY A 73 15.83 -15.32 4.86
CA GLY A 73 16.77 -14.61 5.72
C GLY A 73 16.23 -13.38 6.44
N PRO A 74 17.07 -12.72 7.25
CA PRO A 74 16.65 -11.62 8.09
C PRO A 74 16.27 -10.35 7.27
N VAL A 75 15.54 -9.46 7.90
CA VAL A 75 15.19 -8.14 7.35
C VAL A 75 16.46 -7.35 7.05
N HIS A 76 16.57 -6.83 5.83
CA HIS A 76 17.67 -5.92 5.50
C HIS A 76 17.41 -4.52 6.07
N VAL A 77 17.97 -4.24 7.25
CA VAL A 77 17.85 -2.94 7.95
C VAL A 77 18.23 -1.76 7.04
N GLY A 78 19.24 -1.92 6.18
CA GLY A 78 19.63 -0.88 5.22
C GLY A 78 18.54 -0.51 4.21
N ARG A 79 17.65 -1.45 3.84
CA ARG A 79 16.50 -1.15 2.98
C ARG A 79 15.43 -0.36 3.74
N LEU A 80 15.13 -0.74 4.97
CA LEU A 80 14.21 0.00 5.85
C LEU A 80 14.70 1.42 6.07
N PHE A 81 15.98 1.57 6.40
CA PHE A 81 16.59 2.89 6.57
C PHE A 81 16.48 3.75 5.30
N ARG A 82 16.74 3.17 4.13
CA ARG A 82 16.61 3.89 2.85
C ARG A 82 15.18 4.36 2.59
N ILE A 83 14.18 3.49 2.81
CA ILE A 83 12.76 3.85 2.65
C ILE A 83 12.39 4.94 3.67
N GLY A 84 12.74 4.76 4.93
CA GLY A 84 12.48 5.76 5.98
C GLY A 84 13.11 7.11 5.68
N ALA A 85 14.37 7.12 5.24
CA ALA A 85 15.09 8.34 4.88
C ALA A 85 14.47 9.05 3.67
N GLN A 86 14.01 8.31 2.64
CA GLN A 86 13.29 8.88 1.50
C GLN A 86 11.98 9.53 1.94
N VAL A 87 11.16 8.82 2.72
CA VAL A 87 9.88 9.36 3.20
C VAL A 87 10.12 10.60 4.07
N TRP A 88 11.11 10.55 4.95
CA TRP A 88 11.50 11.67 5.79
C TRP A 88 11.95 12.89 4.96
N PHE A 89 12.83 12.67 3.97
CA PHE A 89 13.32 13.74 3.10
C PHE A 89 12.18 14.44 2.35
N TYR A 90 11.27 13.67 1.72
CA TYR A 90 10.15 14.26 1.00
C TYR A 90 9.13 14.92 1.92
N SER A 91 8.92 14.39 3.13
CA SER A 91 8.07 15.00 4.13
C SER A 91 8.60 16.38 4.55
N MET A 92 9.89 16.48 4.83
CA MET A 92 10.53 17.74 5.20
C MET A 92 10.54 18.73 4.02
N LEU A 93 10.88 18.26 2.82
CA LEU A 93 10.88 19.09 1.63
C LEU A 93 9.48 19.68 1.36
N THR A 94 8.44 18.86 1.33
CA THR A 94 7.06 19.32 1.10
C THR A 94 6.58 20.26 2.20
N PHE A 95 6.93 20.00 3.47
CA PHE A 95 6.62 20.88 4.58
C PHE A 95 7.28 22.26 4.42
N CYS A 96 8.59 22.28 4.12
CA CYS A 96 9.33 23.55 3.91
C CYS A 96 8.74 24.35 2.73
N VAL A 97 8.43 23.68 1.61
CA VAL A 97 7.81 24.34 0.45
C VAL A 97 6.43 24.89 0.81
N ALA A 98 5.59 24.13 1.52
CA ALA A 98 4.25 24.55 1.92
C ALA A 98 4.26 25.74 2.88
N VAL A 99 5.19 25.76 3.84
CA VAL A 99 5.39 26.89 4.75
C VAL A 99 5.88 28.13 3.97
N ARG A 100 6.82 27.95 3.06
CA ARG A 100 7.34 29.05 2.25
C ARG A 100 6.31 29.64 1.30
N ALA A 101 5.41 28.82 0.78
CA ALA A 101 4.29 29.24 -0.05
C ALA A 101 3.13 29.84 0.74
N GLY A 102 3.20 29.91 2.07
CA GLY A 102 2.10 30.38 2.92
C GLY A 102 0.89 29.45 3.00
N ALA A 103 0.99 28.23 2.40
CA ALA A 103 -0.10 27.28 2.40
C ALA A 103 -0.32 26.61 3.76
N VAL A 104 0.75 26.57 4.59
CA VAL A 104 0.72 25.92 5.90
C VAL A 104 1.41 26.85 6.93
N PRO A 105 0.77 27.18 8.05
CA PRO A 105 1.41 27.96 9.10
C PRO A 105 2.49 27.12 9.78
N LEU A 106 3.62 27.75 10.08
CA LEU A 106 4.68 27.14 10.87
C LEU A 106 4.19 26.93 12.31
N SER A 107 4.09 25.66 12.72
CA SER A 107 3.75 25.30 14.11
C SER A 107 4.54 24.07 14.56
N ALA A 108 4.80 23.99 15.87
CA ALA A 108 5.55 22.88 16.45
C ALA A 108 4.90 21.51 16.14
N VAL A 109 3.58 21.42 16.19
CA VAL A 109 2.85 20.18 15.90
C VAL A 109 3.03 19.75 14.44
N LYS A 110 2.96 20.71 13.49
CA LYS A 110 3.14 20.42 12.07
C LYS A 110 4.59 20.05 11.74
N LEU A 111 5.53 20.72 12.37
CA LEU A 111 6.95 20.37 12.27
C LEU A 111 7.20 18.97 12.82
N LEU A 112 6.65 18.62 13.98
CA LEU A 112 6.79 17.27 14.55
C LEU A 112 6.21 16.20 13.65
N ARG A 113 5.03 16.44 13.04
CA ARG A 113 4.45 15.52 12.05
C ARG A 113 5.31 15.35 10.79
N ALA A 114 5.97 16.42 10.35
CA ALA A 114 6.89 16.35 9.21
C ALA A 114 8.19 15.63 9.56
N LEU A 115 8.68 15.76 10.80
CA LEU A 115 9.84 15.02 11.31
C LEU A 115 9.57 13.53 11.53
N LEU A 116 8.32 13.17 11.87
CA LEU A 116 7.91 11.79 12.14
C LEU A 116 6.84 11.34 11.14
N PRO A 117 7.13 11.31 9.83
CA PRO A 117 6.13 11.06 8.80
C PRO A 117 5.47 9.69 8.90
N LEU A 118 6.20 8.67 9.33
CA LEU A 118 5.68 7.31 9.48
C LEU A 118 4.65 7.15 10.61
N THR A 119 4.52 8.14 11.49
CA THR A 119 3.50 8.16 12.56
C THR A 119 2.29 9.01 12.19
N SER A 120 2.32 9.66 11.03
CA SER A 120 1.26 10.56 10.57
C SER A 120 0.36 9.90 9.52
N ASN A 121 -0.93 10.21 9.54
CA ASN A 121 -1.89 9.68 8.56
C ASN A 121 -1.59 10.09 7.11
N GLY A 122 -0.78 11.13 6.89
CA GLY A 122 -0.41 11.58 5.55
C GLY A 122 0.43 10.58 4.77
N TYR A 123 1.19 9.74 5.45
CA TYR A 123 2.06 8.72 4.85
C TYR A 123 1.64 7.29 5.22
N TRP A 124 0.33 7.08 5.43
CA TRP A 124 -0.23 5.79 5.88
C TRP A 124 0.27 4.58 5.08
N PHE A 125 0.43 4.72 3.76
CA PHE A 125 0.92 3.65 2.90
C PHE A 125 2.38 3.29 3.21
N ALA A 126 3.25 4.30 3.38
CA ALA A 126 4.65 4.08 3.73
C ALA A 126 4.79 3.44 5.11
N SER A 127 3.97 3.87 6.07
CA SER A 127 3.92 3.30 7.43
C SER A 127 3.48 1.84 7.40
N ALA A 128 2.41 1.54 6.66
CA ALA A 128 1.90 0.19 6.50
C ALA A 128 2.91 -0.72 5.79
N TYR A 129 3.55 -0.23 4.73
CA TYR A 129 4.59 -0.96 4.02
C TYR A 129 5.81 -1.23 4.90
N PHE A 130 6.22 -0.26 5.73
CA PHE A 130 7.32 -0.41 6.68
C PHE A 130 7.03 -1.50 7.72
N LEU A 131 5.83 -1.49 8.30
CA LEU A 131 5.38 -2.51 9.25
C LEU A 131 5.27 -3.89 8.60
N MET A 132 4.70 -3.96 7.41
CA MET A 132 4.64 -5.20 6.62
C MET A 132 6.04 -5.77 6.39
N TYR A 133 6.99 -4.94 5.95
CA TYR A 133 8.36 -5.38 5.67
C TYR A 133 9.09 -5.88 6.93
N LEU A 134 8.87 -5.26 8.08
CA LEU A 134 9.37 -5.76 9.38
C LEU A 134 8.76 -7.12 9.74
N SER A 135 7.51 -7.36 9.38
CA SER A 135 6.78 -8.59 9.69
C SER A 135 7.12 -9.74 8.74
N VAL A 136 7.77 -9.50 7.61
CA VAL A 136 8.08 -10.51 6.57
C VAL A 136 8.71 -11.80 7.13
N PRO A 137 9.74 -11.77 7.99
CA PRO A 137 10.34 -13.01 8.50
C PRO A 137 9.36 -13.86 9.30
N VAL A 138 8.52 -13.20 10.11
CA VAL A 138 7.49 -13.86 10.93
C VAL A 138 6.39 -14.42 10.03
N LEU A 139 5.92 -13.62 9.07
CA LEU A 139 4.88 -14.05 8.13
C LEU A 139 5.34 -15.23 7.29
N ASN A 140 6.57 -15.21 6.77
CA ASN A 140 7.12 -16.32 6.02
C ASN A 140 7.23 -17.59 6.89
N ALA A 141 7.70 -17.48 8.13
CA ALA A 141 7.77 -18.60 9.05
C ALA A 141 6.40 -19.21 9.35
N VAL A 142 5.39 -18.36 9.59
CA VAL A 142 4.01 -18.81 9.82
C VAL A 142 3.47 -19.53 8.59
N VAL A 143 3.59 -18.94 7.40
CA VAL A 143 3.04 -19.53 6.17
C VAL A 143 3.72 -20.85 5.84
N GLN A 144 5.05 -20.94 5.97
CA GLN A 144 5.79 -22.17 5.74
C GLN A 144 5.49 -23.28 6.75
N SER A 145 4.93 -22.96 7.92
CA SER A 145 4.51 -23.94 8.93
C SER A 145 3.09 -24.50 8.69
N LEU A 146 2.30 -23.88 7.80
CA LEU A 146 0.92 -24.27 7.53
C LEU A 146 0.87 -25.35 6.46
N ASP A 147 0.01 -26.35 6.67
CA ASP A 147 -0.33 -27.28 5.59
C ASP A 147 -1.30 -26.60 4.57
N ARG A 148 -1.47 -27.23 3.42
CA ARG A 148 -2.31 -26.69 2.32
C ARG A 148 -3.76 -26.41 2.73
N ARG A 149 -4.32 -27.21 3.65
CA ARG A 149 -5.68 -27.05 4.14
C ARG A 149 -5.78 -25.85 5.09
N GLN A 150 -4.88 -25.77 6.05
CA GLN A 150 -4.78 -24.67 7.01
C GLN A 150 -4.59 -23.34 6.28
N TYR A 151 -3.72 -23.33 5.26
CA TYR A 151 -3.46 -22.17 4.45
C TYR A 151 -4.72 -21.69 3.69
N LYS A 152 -5.45 -22.61 3.02
CA LYS A 152 -6.73 -22.28 2.37
C LYS A 152 -7.76 -21.74 3.35
N THR A 153 -7.82 -22.31 4.56
CA THR A 153 -8.71 -21.81 5.62
C THR A 153 -8.32 -20.40 6.04
N LEU A 154 -7.03 -20.12 6.23
CA LEU A 154 -6.52 -18.79 6.55
C LEU A 154 -6.92 -17.76 5.47
N LEU A 155 -6.75 -18.11 4.18
CA LEU A 155 -7.15 -17.24 3.08
C LEU A 155 -8.66 -16.98 3.05
N LEU A 156 -9.47 -18.01 3.26
CA LEU A 156 -10.92 -17.88 3.28
C LEU A 156 -11.38 -16.98 4.43
N VAL A 157 -10.82 -17.19 5.64
CA VAL A 157 -11.11 -16.34 6.80
C VAL A 157 -10.67 -14.90 6.55
N ALA A 158 -9.48 -14.69 5.98
CA ALA A 158 -9.00 -13.36 5.61
C ALA A 158 -9.93 -12.68 4.59
N LEU A 159 -10.36 -13.40 3.56
CA LEU A 159 -11.30 -12.89 2.56
C LEU A 159 -12.65 -12.51 3.19
N LEU A 160 -13.19 -13.38 4.04
CA LEU A 160 -14.45 -13.12 4.73
C LEU A 160 -14.36 -11.89 5.66
N LEU A 161 -13.31 -11.80 6.46
CA LEU A 161 -13.14 -10.68 7.39
C LEU A 161 -12.82 -9.36 6.69
N GLN A 162 -11.97 -9.37 5.68
CA GLN A 162 -11.52 -8.15 5.00
C GLN A 162 -12.52 -7.66 3.94
N SER A 163 -13.07 -8.55 3.14
CA SER A 163 -13.90 -8.16 2.00
C SER A 163 -15.38 -8.25 2.33
N VAL A 164 -15.86 -9.40 2.81
CA VAL A 164 -17.30 -9.61 3.02
C VAL A 164 -17.76 -8.81 4.24
N TRP A 165 -17.10 -8.97 5.39
CA TRP A 165 -17.47 -8.25 6.59
C TRP A 165 -17.34 -6.73 6.42
N GLY A 166 -16.21 -6.26 5.89
CA GLY A 166 -15.98 -4.84 5.65
C GLY A 166 -16.96 -4.20 4.66
N THR A 167 -17.48 -4.98 3.69
CA THR A 167 -18.47 -4.49 2.72
C THR A 167 -19.88 -4.48 3.30
N LEU A 168 -20.29 -5.55 3.98
CA LEU A 168 -21.64 -5.69 4.50
C LEU A 168 -21.90 -4.81 5.74
N PHE A 169 -20.91 -4.60 6.58
CA PHE A 169 -21.04 -3.91 7.86
C PHE A 169 -20.31 -2.55 7.90
N TYR A 170 -19.86 -2.04 6.76
CA TYR A 170 -19.15 -0.76 6.66
C TYR A 170 -19.87 0.41 7.35
N TRP A 171 -21.20 0.44 7.28
CA TRP A 171 -22.04 1.49 7.84
C TRP A 171 -22.53 1.21 9.27
N ALA A 172 -22.35 0.00 9.77
CA ALA A 172 -22.73 -0.40 11.13
C ALA A 172 -21.55 -0.39 12.11
N THR A 173 -20.33 -0.48 11.59
CA THR A 173 -19.10 -0.48 12.37
C THR A 173 -18.15 0.55 11.79
N ASP A 174 -17.85 1.62 12.54
CA ASP A 174 -16.78 2.58 12.23
C ASP A 174 -15.38 1.91 12.20
N VAL A 175 -15.34 0.61 12.35
CA VAL A 175 -14.13 -0.21 12.32
C VAL A 175 -13.77 -0.48 10.88
N THR A 176 -13.14 0.49 10.24
CA THR A 176 -12.49 0.32 8.94
C THR A 176 -11.23 -0.54 9.08
N LEU A 177 -11.42 -1.83 9.33
CA LEU A 177 -10.34 -2.83 9.24
C LEU A 177 -9.67 -2.79 7.84
N VAL A 178 -10.40 -2.30 6.84
CA VAL A 178 -9.97 -2.22 5.44
C VAL A 178 -9.03 -1.05 5.17
N ASN A 179 -9.08 0.03 5.95
CA ASN A 179 -8.27 1.23 5.69
C ASN A 179 -7.00 1.37 6.54
N ASN A 180 -6.80 0.49 7.50
CA ASN A 180 -5.72 0.61 8.46
C ASN A 180 -4.60 -0.39 8.15
N GLY A 181 -3.73 -0.15 7.19
CA GLY A 181 -2.42 -0.82 7.03
C GLY A 181 -2.32 -2.33 7.21
N TYR A 182 -3.20 -2.91 8.03
CA TYR A 182 -3.33 -4.36 8.25
C TYR A 182 -3.76 -5.13 6.99
N SER A 183 -4.43 -4.47 6.06
CA SER A 183 -4.80 -5.05 4.76
C SER A 183 -3.59 -5.53 3.98
N PHE A 184 -2.44 -4.89 4.12
CA PHE A 184 -1.21 -5.28 3.43
C PHE A 184 -0.63 -6.58 3.96
N ILE A 185 -0.78 -6.87 5.24
CA ILE A 185 -0.38 -8.16 5.84
C ILE A 185 -1.19 -9.28 5.20
N TRP A 186 -2.50 -9.09 5.03
CA TRP A 186 -3.38 -10.07 4.40
C TRP A 186 -3.09 -10.25 2.91
N PHE A 187 -2.84 -9.17 2.18
CA PHE A 187 -2.41 -9.25 0.79
C PHE A 187 -1.09 -9.99 0.65
N TYR A 188 -0.16 -9.77 1.57
CA TYR A 188 1.10 -10.49 1.59
C TYR A 188 0.90 -12.00 1.79
N ILE A 189 0.05 -12.40 2.72
CA ILE A 189 -0.31 -13.80 2.96
C ILE A 189 -0.96 -14.42 1.72
N CYS A 190 -1.86 -13.70 1.02
CA CYS A 190 -2.47 -14.18 -0.21
C CYS A 190 -1.46 -14.49 -1.33
N LEU A 191 -0.39 -13.72 -1.39
CA LEU A 191 0.64 -13.89 -2.42
C LEU A 191 1.58 -15.05 -2.21
N LEU A 192 1.91 -15.36 -0.96
CA LEU A 192 2.73 -16.52 -0.64
C LEU A 192 2.13 -17.81 -1.20
N TYR A 193 0.79 -17.89 -1.27
CA TYR A 193 0.10 -19.06 -1.85
C TYR A 193 0.25 -19.19 -3.36
N THR A 194 0.30 -18.07 -4.10
CA THR A 194 0.43 -18.12 -5.55
C THR A 194 1.84 -18.50 -6.00
N SER A 195 2.86 -18.25 -5.19
CA SER A 195 4.22 -18.71 -5.48
C SER A 195 4.40 -20.21 -5.25
N ASP A 196 3.86 -20.77 -4.16
CA ASP A 196 3.95 -22.20 -3.88
C ASP A 196 3.10 -23.06 -4.84
N ALA A 197 1.98 -22.51 -5.36
CA ALA A 197 1.13 -23.21 -6.31
C ALA A 197 1.64 -23.19 -7.77
N ALA A 198 2.64 -22.36 -8.06
CA ALA A 198 3.27 -22.28 -9.37
C ALA A 198 4.48 -23.21 -9.51
N ASP A 199 4.98 -23.76 -8.40
CA ASP A 199 6.13 -24.69 -8.37
C ASP A 199 5.71 -26.19 -8.35
N GLU A 200 4.41 -26.51 -8.40
CA GLU A 200 3.81 -27.84 -8.64
C GLU A 200 3.19 -27.93 -10.05
#